data_e125e2a156bbf1ec9ddb27b0a9bf9cbb
#
_entry.id   e125e2a156bbf1ec9ddb27b0a9bf9cbb
#
_cell.length_a   1.000
_cell.length_b   1.000
_cell.length_c   1.000
_cell.angle_alpha   90.00
_cell.angle_beta   90.00
_cell.angle_gamma   90.00
#
_symmetry.space_group_name_H-M   'P 1'
#
loop_
_entity.id
_entity.type
_entity.pdbx_description
1 polymer ?
#
loop_
_entity_poly.entity_id
_entity_poly.type
_entity_poly.pdbx_seq_one_letter_code
_entity_poly.pdbx_strand_id
1 'polypeptide(L)'
;MSITRRKLLKTASVGALALAAPHVWLPGNREAWGATLTAGEPIKVGLLFSLTGGLAVPEEDSTLVMQYAIDEINAAGGINGSPIEPVIVDAKSDFKVYSSKTRELILRDKVTSIFGCYTSASRKAILPIVMQQDNLLFYPTCYEGAECTQNTICTGPLANQHSKDLIPYMVDQFGPRVFFVGSNYVWPKESNKNAKVWLEQANGELLGEEYIPLGSSEFGPVIEKIRAAKPDFIFSTVVGASDIAFHRQFKQAGLKVDSMPIASLTTGEIETKAMGAEFGAGHFLSAPYFQALENPTNQKFVENFLGSPYGKNGTTHYNMEETYTSAYVFKGALEKAIADHGIEDVTPRKIRDAAAGIKLSADVSPEGEVWIDGENFNTWLVPKIGQCQADGSFKIVKEAPEHVAPDPYSIYPDIGKCTAEGLLGPDGTLKMNVI
;
A
#
# COMPACT_ATOMS: atom_id res chain seq x y z
N MET A 1 57.29 -49.96 -29.97
CA MET A 1 57.59 -49.20 -28.78
C MET A 1 56.32 -48.47 -28.31
N SER A 2 55.72 -49.00 -27.28
CA SER A 2 54.43 -48.55 -26.74
C SER A 2 54.72 -47.40 -25.74
N ILE A 3 54.18 -46.21 -25.96
CA ILE A 3 54.25 -45.09 -25.01
C ILE A 3 52.96 -45.13 -24.24
N THR A 4 53.06 -45.49 -22.97
CA THR A 4 51.95 -45.66 -22.02
C THR A 4 51.37 -44.33 -21.61
N ARG A 5 50.02 -44.25 -21.55
CA ARG A 5 49.15 -43.15 -21.14
C ARG A 5 49.44 -42.50 -19.74
N ARG A 6 50.49 -42.93 -19.06
CA ARG A 6 50.86 -42.48 -17.70
C ARG A 6 51.82 -41.29 -17.62
N LYS A 7 52.37 -40.80 -18.75
CA LYS A 7 53.33 -39.69 -18.77
C LYS A 7 52.74 -38.34 -19.26
N LEU A 8 51.44 -38.30 -19.64
CA LEU A 8 50.79 -37.06 -20.11
C LEU A 8 49.98 -36.36 -19.00
N LEU A 9 49.97 -36.87 -17.78
CA LEU A 9 49.14 -36.36 -16.66
C LEU A 9 49.97 -35.63 -15.54
N LYS A 10 51.21 -35.25 -15.82
CA LYS A 10 52.06 -34.54 -14.83
C LYS A 10 52.44 -33.11 -15.18
N THR A 11 51.90 -32.50 -16.24
CA THR A 11 52.21 -31.11 -16.63
C THR A 11 50.96 -30.22 -16.83
N ALA A 12 49.80 -30.62 -16.31
CA ALA A 12 48.54 -29.85 -16.39
C ALA A 12 47.92 -29.57 -15.03
N SER A 13 48.68 -29.33 -13.96
CA SER A 13 48.16 -29.14 -12.63
C SER A 13 48.74 -27.93 -11.85
N VAL A 14 48.95 -26.80 -12.52
CA VAL A 14 49.27 -25.51 -11.86
C VAL A 14 48.47 -24.34 -12.45
N GLY A 15 47.38 -24.58 -13.13
CA GLY A 15 46.61 -23.52 -13.79
C GLY A 15 45.10 -23.44 -13.51
N ALA A 16 44.58 -24.21 -12.53
CA ALA A 16 43.13 -24.31 -12.33
C ALA A 16 42.68 -24.24 -10.87
N LEU A 17 43.31 -23.44 -10.04
CA LEU A 17 42.91 -23.26 -8.63
C LEU A 17 42.72 -21.78 -8.25
N ALA A 18 42.36 -20.92 -9.22
CA ALA A 18 42.08 -19.52 -8.98
C ALA A 18 40.64 -19.08 -9.36
N LEU A 19 39.68 -19.99 -9.40
CA LEU A 19 38.27 -19.63 -9.75
C LEU A 19 37.22 -20.16 -8.78
N ALA A 20 37.55 -20.33 -7.51
CA ALA A 20 36.59 -20.59 -6.45
C ALA A 20 36.93 -19.76 -5.20
N ALA A 21 37.21 -18.47 -5.41
CA ALA A 21 37.03 -17.53 -4.32
C ALA A 21 35.53 -17.25 -4.24
N PRO A 22 34.89 -17.41 -3.05
CA PRO A 22 33.56 -16.86 -2.87
C PRO A 22 33.67 -15.39 -3.24
N HIS A 23 32.79 -14.93 -4.10
CA HIS A 23 32.65 -13.48 -4.31
C HIS A 23 32.23 -12.89 -2.98
N VAL A 24 33.21 -12.48 -2.18
CA VAL A 24 32.98 -11.55 -1.08
C VAL A 24 32.46 -10.29 -1.76
N TRP A 25 31.18 -10.10 -1.67
CA TRP A 25 30.51 -8.89 -2.04
C TRP A 25 31.04 -7.78 -1.11
N LEU A 26 32.12 -7.12 -1.50
CA LEU A 26 32.48 -5.85 -0.90
C LEU A 26 31.38 -4.87 -1.26
N PRO A 27 30.83 -4.13 -0.30
CA PRO A 27 30.01 -2.98 -0.61
C PRO A 27 30.93 -1.96 -1.31
N GLY A 28 31.08 -2.10 -2.63
CA GLY A 28 31.60 -1.02 -3.46
C GLY A 28 30.63 0.14 -3.36
N ASN A 29 31.12 1.37 -3.40
CA ASN A 29 30.30 2.55 -3.63
C ASN A 29 29.41 2.27 -4.85
N ARG A 30 28.18 1.77 -4.62
CA ARG A 30 27.16 1.78 -5.65
C ARG A 30 26.75 3.23 -5.74
N GLU A 31 27.11 3.86 -6.84
CA GLU A 31 26.42 5.08 -7.22
C GLU A 31 24.93 4.73 -7.21
N ALA A 32 24.18 5.37 -6.33
CA ALA A 32 22.74 5.20 -6.28
C ALA A 32 22.19 5.50 -7.68
N TRP A 33 21.46 4.55 -8.28
CA TRP A 33 20.87 4.71 -9.61
C TRP A 33 19.63 5.61 -9.50
N GLY A 34 19.82 6.81 -8.96
CA GLY A 34 18.87 7.92 -9.02
C GLY A 34 19.32 8.93 -10.07
N ALA A 35 18.39 9.71 -10.59
CA ALA A 35 18.77 10.88 -11.37
C ALA A 35 19.60 11.83 -10.48
N THR A 36 20.72 12.32 -10.96
CA THR A 36 21.33 13.49 -10.34
C THR A 36 20.35 14.65 -10.53
N LEU A 37 19.88 15.22 -9.44
CA LEU A 37 18.98 16.35 -9.50
C LEU A 37 19.78 17.62 -9.80
N THR A 38 19.22 18.50 -10.59
CA THR A 38 19.81 19.80 -10.95
C THR A 38 18.79 20.89 -10.64
N ALA A 39 19.24 21.99 -10.04
CA ALA A 39 18.37 23.09 -9.70
C ALA A 39 17.65 23.68 -10.93
N GLY A 40 16.35 23.81 -10.85
CA GLY A 40 15.48 24.32 -11.92
C GLY A 40 15.11 23.29 -13.01
N GLU A 41 15.77 22.13 -13.05
CA GLU A 41 15.40 21.05 -13.97
C GLU A 41 14.25 20.20 -13.39
N PRO A 42 13.41 19.57 -14.26
CA PRO A 42 12.31 18.73 -13.80
C PRO A 42 12.75 17.53 -12.96
N ILE A 43 12.07 17.31 -11.84
CA ILE A 43 12.23 16.14 -10.97
C ILE A 43 11.28 15.05 -11.47
N LYS A 44 11.84 14.01 -12.12
CA LYS A 44 11.04 12.92 -12.65
C LYS A 44 10.62 11.95 -11.56
N VAL A 45 9.32 11.62 -11.52
CA VAL A 45 8.74 10.59 -10.64
C VAL A 45 7.95 9.59 -11.47
N GLY A 46 8.05 8.30 -11.11
CA GLY A 46 7.29 7.25 -11.79
C GLY A 46 5.91 7.07 -11.16
N LEU A 47 4.84 7.07 -11.95
CA LEU A 47 3.50 6.67 -11.53
C LEU A 47 3.20 5.29 -12.08
N LEU A 48 3.23 4.28 -11.21
CA LEU A 48 3.13 2.86 -11.58
C LEU A 48 1.83 2.28 -11.02
N PHE A 49 0.76 2.44 -11.75
CA PHE A 49 -0.58 1.96 -11.43
C PHE A 49 -1.19 1.17 -12.59
N SER A 50 -2.24 0.40 -12.33
CA SER A 50 -3.02 -0.24 -13.40
C SER A 50 -4.12 0.70 -13.87
N LEU A 51 -4.02 1.16 -15.10
CA LEU A 51 -5.07 1.97 -15.75
C LEU A 51 -6.07 1.07 -16.48
N THR A 52 -5.73 -0.22 -16.64
CA THR A 52 -6.57 -1.24 -17.27
C THR A 52 -6.53 -2.56 -16.49
N GLY A 53 -7.58 -3.39 -16.67
CA GLY A 53 -7.70 -4.70 -16.00
C GLY A 53 -8.50 -4.65 -14.70
N GLY A 54 -8.44 -5.74 -13.91
CA GLY A 54 -9.28 -5.94 -12.72
C GLY A 54 -8.98 -5.02 -11.54
N LEU A 55 -7.82 -4.33 -11.54
CA LEU A 55 -7.39 -3.38 -10.52
C LEU A 55 -7.56 -1.91 -10.97
N ALA A 56 -8.09 -1.68 -12.18
CA ALA A 56 -8.19 -0.32 -12.74
C ALA A 56 -9.06 0.62 -11.89
N VAL A 57 -10.13 0.11 -11.27
CA VAL A 57 -11.07 0.94 -10.50
C VAL A 57 -10.36 1.75 -9.41
N PRO A 58 -9.62 1.15 -8.44
CA PRO A 58 -8.90 1.93 -7.44
C PRO A 58 -7.62 2.60 -7.97
N GLU A 59 -6.93 2.01 -8.96
CA GLU A 59 -5.60 2.48 -9.36
C GLU A 59 -5.64 3.65 -10.38
N GLU A 60 -6.67 3.74 -11.21
CA GLU A 60 -6.85 4.89 -12.11
C GLU A 60 -7.03 6.18 -11.29
N ASP A 61 -7.85 6.14 -10.26
CA ASP A 61 -8.11 7.30 -9.40
C ASP A 61 -6.86 7.73 -8.62
N SER A 62 -6.03 6.79 -8.17
CA SER A 62 -4.73 7.09 -7.56
C SER A 62 -3.81 7.82 -8.55
N THR A 63 -3.82 7.43 -9.83
CA THR A 63 -3.06 8.15 -10.87
C THR A 63 -3.58 9.57 -11.06
N LEU A 64 -4.89 9.76 -11.10
CA LEU A 64 -5.51 11.07 -11.31
C LEU A 64 -5.23 12.02 -10.14
N VAL A 65 -5.37 11.56 -8.91
CA VAL A 65 -5.11 12.40 -7.73
C VAL A 65 -3.63 12.72 -7.56
N MET A 66 -2.72 11.80 -7.94
CA MET A 66 -1.29 12.10 -7.94
C MET A 66 -0.94 13.20 -8.96
N GLN A 67 -1.54 13.15 -10.16
CA GLN A 67 -1.36 14.22 -11.15
C GLN A 67 -1.90 15.56 -10.61
N TYR A 68 -3.05 15.53 -9.95
CA TYR A 68 -3.64 16.71 -9.31
C TYR A 68 -2.68 17.28 -8.24
N ALA A 69 -2.16 16.46 -7.34
CA ALA A 69 -1.20 16.89 -6.32
C ALA A 69 0.09 17.46 -6.91
N ILE A 70 0.61 16.84 -7.99
CA ILE A 70 1.78 17.34 -8.73
C ILE A 70 1.50 18.73 -9.32
N ASP A 71 0.32 18.92 -9.93
CA ASP A 71 -0.06 20.22 -10.49
C ASP A 71 -0.17 21.29 -9.41
N GLU A 72 -0.74 20.98 -8.23
CA GLU A 72 -0.77 21.91 -7.08
C GLU A 72 0.64 22.26 -6.60
N ILE A 73 1.51 21.29 -6.44
CA ILE A 73 2.90 21.51 -6.02
C ILE A 73 3.64 22.36 -7.05
N ASN A 74 3.48 22.07 -8.33
CA ASN A 74 4.12 22.82 -9.42
C ASN A 74 3.60 24.26 -9.51
N ALA A 75 2.28 24.46 -9.35
CA ALA A 75 1.67 25.78 -9.32
C ALA A 75 2.15 26.63 -8.13
N ALA A 76 2.53 25.98 -7.01
CA ALA A 76 3.13 26.64 -5.86
C ALA A 76 4.65 26.90 -6.01
N GLY A 77 5.25 26.61 -7.16
CA GLY A 77 6.67 26.83 -7.46
C GLY A 77 7.54 25.59 -7.47
N GLY A 78 6.95 24.41 -7.41
CA GLY A 78 7.65 23.12 -7.40
C GLY A 78 8.40 22.85 -6.09
N ILE A 79 9.43 22.01 -6.16
CA ILE A 79 10.32 21.69 -5.05
C ILE A 79 11.62 22.45 -5.22
N ASN A 80 11.89 23.42 -4.38
CA ASN A 80 13.05 24.33 -4.50
C ASN A 80 13.22 24.94 -5.90
N GLY A 81 12.09 25.32 -6.55
CA GLY A 81 12.08 25.91 -7.89
C GLY A 81 12.15 24.90 -9.04
N SER A 82 12.22 23.62 -8.78
CA SER A 82 12.20 22.54 -9.78
C SER A 82 10.79 21.94 -9.87
N PRO A 83 10.17 21.87 -11.08
CA PRO A 83 8.88 21.25 -11.23
C PRO A 83 8.96 19.73 -11.13
N ILE A 84 7.92 19.07 -10.66
CA ILE A 84 7.78 17.61 -10.72
C ILE A 84 7.25 17.22 -12.10
N GLU A 85 7.88 16.25 -12.76
CA GLU A 85 7.47 15.65 -14.03
C GLU A 85 7.04 14.19 -13.81
N PRO A 86 5.73 13.85 -13.94
CA PRO A 86 5.27 12.48 -13.81
C PRO A 86 5.55 11.65 -15.07
N VAL A 87 6.12 10.47 -14.89
CA VAL A 87 6.23 9.43 -15.92
C VAL A 87 5.19 8.36 -15.63
N ILE A 88 4.07 8.42 -16.37
CA ILE A 88 2.90 7.56 -16.13
C ILE A 88 3.02 6.28 -16.95
N VAL A 89 2.81 5.13 -16.30
CA VAL A 89 2.83 3.81 -16.96
C VAL A 89 1.66 2.95 -16.51
N ASP A 90 1.02 2.27 -17.47
CA ASP A 90 -0.05 1.30 -17.19
C ASP A 90 0.55 -0.08 -16.89
N ALA A 91 0.33 -0.58 -15.69
CA ALA A 91 0.75 -1.92 -15.24
C ALA A 91 -0.23 -3.03 -15.65
N LYS A 92 -1.42 -2.70 -16.20
CA LYS A 92 -2.40 -3.62 -16.79
C LYS A 92 -2.88 -4.73 -15.85
N SER A 93 -2.83 -4.52 -14.54
CA SER A 93 -3.13 -5.55 -13.53
C SER A 93 -2.29 -6.83 -13.68
N ASP A 94 -1.10 -6.75 -14.29
CA ASP A 94 -0.20 -7.86 -14.55
C ASP A 94 1.14 -7.66 -13.80
N PHE A 95 1.48 -8.56 -12.88
CA PHE A 95 2.67 -8.46 -12.04
C PHE A 95 4.00 -8.50 -12.83
N LYS A 96 4.01 -9.13 -14.03
CA LYS A 96 5.18 -9.13 -14.92
C LYS A 96 5.34 -7.75 -15.57
N VAL A 97 4.22 -7.10 -15.93
CA VAL A 97 4.21 -5.74 -16.46
C VAL A 97 4.67 -4.77 -15.38
N TYR A 98 4.18 -4.88 -14.13
CA TYR A 98 4.71 -4.10 -13.00
C TYR A 98 6.24 -4.20 -12.91
N SER A 99 6.78 -5.43 -12.91
CA SER A 99 8.24 -5.64 -12.83
C SER A 99 9.00 -5.06 -14.01
N SER A 100 8.49 -5.18 -15.25
CA SER A 100 9.15 -4.64 -16.43
C SER A 100 9.11 -3.11 -16.45
N LYS A 101 7.97 -2.51 -16.10
CA LYS A 101 7.80 -1.05 -16.03
C LYS A 101 8.63 -0.43 -14.92
N THR A 102 8.79 -1.09 -13.78
CA THR A 102 9.72 -0.64 -12.73
C THR A 102 11.16 -0.51 -13.26
N ARG A 103 11.64 -1.50 -14.03
CA ARG A 103 12.98 -1.40 -14.64
C ARG A 103 13.08 -0.26 -15.66
N GLU A 104 12.04 -0.06 -16.47
CA GLU A 104 12.00 1.05 -17.43
C GLU A 104 12.06 2.40 -16.71
N LEU A 105 11.21 2.63 -15.72
CA LEU A 105 11.16 3.86 -14.91
C LEU A 105 12.53 4.18 -14.27
N ILE A 106 13.16 3.19 -13.65
CA ILE A 106 14.45 3.40 -12.95
C ILE A 106 15.60 3.54 -13.95
N LEU A 107 15.75 2.62 -14.90
CA LEU A 107 16.96 2.51 -15.71
C LEU A 107 16.93 3.40 -16.96
N ARG A 108 15.75 3.56 -17.59
CA ARG A 108 15.58 4.37 -18.81
C ARG A 108 15.19 5.80 -18.48
N ASP A 109 14.11 5.94 -17.69
CA ASP A 109 13.50 7.24 -17.45
C ASP A 109 14.17 7.99 -16.29
N LYS A 110 14.96 7.28 -15.46
CA LYS A 110 15.77 7.85 -14.37
C LYS A 110 14.90 8.57 -13.32
N VAL A 111 13.78 7.98 -12.95
CA VAL A 111 12.90 8.55 -11.94
C VAL A 111 13.55 8.57 -10.56
N THR A 112 13.32 9.64 -9.81
CA THR A 112 13.85 9.83 -8.45
C THR A 112 13.17 8.87 -7.46
N SER A 113 11.87 8.66 -7.63
CA SER A 113 11.06 7.76 -6.81
C SER A 113 9.91 7.20 -7.64
N ILE A 114 9.34 6.08 -7.18
CA ILE A 114 8.15 5.47 -7.79
C ILE A 114 6.99 5.65 -6.80
N PHE A 115 5.84 6.07 -7.30
CA PHE A 115 4.56 6.05 -6.60
C PHE A 115 3.71 4.98 -7.22
N GLY A 116 3.20 4.07 -6.41
CA GLY A 116 2.39 3.05 -7.05
C GLY A 116 2.26 1.75 -6.30
N CYS A 117 1.68 0.88 -7.07
CA CYS A 117 1.08 -0.36 -6.67
C CYS A 117 -0.16 -0.16 -5.79
N TYR A 118 -1.08 -1.08 -5.93
CA TYR A 118 -2.25 -1.19 -5.06
C TYR A 118 -2.21 -2.47 -4.25
N THR A 119 -1.87 -3.60 -4.88
CA THR A 119 -1.82 -4.88 -4.19
C THR A 119 -0.43 -5.17 -3.61
N SER A 120 -0.39 -5.87 -2.48
CA SER A 120 0.88 -6.38 -1.95
C SER A 120 1.56 -7.38 -2.90
N ALA A 121 0.79 -8.03 -3.77
CA ALA A 121 1.35 -8.88 -4.81
C ALA A 121 2.12 -8.07 -5.85
N SER A 122 1.59 -6.93 -6.31
CA SER A 122 2.32 -6.03 -7.22
C SER A 122 3.52 -5.40 -6.54
N ARG A 123 3.39 -4.94 -5.26
CA ARG A 123 4.52 -4.42 -4.48
C ARG A 123 5.65 -5.46 -4.38
N LYS A 124 5.35 -6.71 -3.96
CA LYS A 124 6.35 -7.77 -3.84
C LYS A 124 6.99 -8.15 -5.19
N ALA A 125 6.29 -7.99 -6.29
CA ALA A 125 6.86 -8.21 -7.62
C ALA A 125 7.91 -7.16 -8.01
N ILE A 126 7.76 -5.92 -7.56
CA ILE A 126 8.68 -4.82 -7.90
C ILE A 126 9.77 -4.56 -6.85
N LEU A 127 9.51 -4.85 -5.60
CA LEU A 127 10.37 -4.49 -4.49
C LEU A 127 11.81 -5.01 -4.61
N PRO A 128 12.07 -6.26 -5.09
CA PRO A 128 13.45 -6.71 -5.34
C PRO A 128 14.20 -5.83 -6.36
N ILE A 129 13.48 -5.25 -7.33
CA ILE A 129 14.07 -4.36 -8.35
C ILE A 129 14.38 -3.00 -7.73
N VAL A 130 13.42 -2.44 -6.97
CA VAL A 130 13.59 -1.17 -6.26
C VAL A 130 14.78 -1.25 -5.31
N MET A 131 14.88 -2.32 -4.52
CA MET A 131 16.00 -2.58 -3.60
C MET A 131 17.34 -2.76 -4.34
N GLN A 132 17.36 -3.54 -5.43
CA GLN A 132 18.58 -3.78 -6.21
C GLN A 132 19.13 -2.50 -6.82
N GLN A 133 18.26 -1.58 -7.22
CA GLN A 133 18.60 -0.31 -7.83
C GLN A 133 18.73 0.84 -6.83
N ASP A 134 18.58 0.56 -5.54
CA ASP A 134 18.57 1.55 -4.44
C ASP A 134 17.63 2.74 -4.72
N ASN A 135 16.48 2.46 -5.37
CA ASN A 135 15.41 3.43 -5.61
C ASN A 135 14.42 3.42 -4.44
N LEU A 136 13.41 4.28 -4.46
CA LEU A 136 12.43 4.46 -3.39
C LEU A 136 11.00 4.28 -3.94
N LEU A 137 10.20 3.47 -3.24
CA LEU A 137 8.79 3.28 -3.50
C LEU A 137 7.96 4.03 -2.46
N PHE A 138 7.07 4.89 -2.88
CA PHE A 138 5.95 5.38 -2.10
C PHE A 138 4.75 4.48 -2.39
N TYR A 139 4.28 3.76 -1.37
CA TYR A 139 3.20 2.77 -1.46
C TYR A 139 1.95 3.33 -0.78
N PRO A 140 1.04 3.97 -1.55
CA PRO A 140 -0.08 4.72 -1.00
C PRO A 140 -1.35 3.87 -0.90
N THR A 141 -1.29 2.80 -0.11
CA THR A 141 -2.45 1.92 0.11
C THR A 141 -2.25 1.08 1.36
N CYS A 142 -3.32 0.41 1.77
CA CYS A 142 -3.29 -0.47 2.93
C CYS A 142 -2.25 -1.59 2.81
N TYR A 143 -1.66 -1.95 3.95
CA TYR A 143 -0.51 -2.83 4.02
C TYR A 143 -0.67 -3.89 5.13
N GLU A 144 -0.31 -5.13 4.83
CA GLU A 144 -0.46 -6.25 5.77
C GLU A 144 0.55 -6.27 6.92
N GLY A 145 1.68 -5.59 6.78
CA GLY A 145 2.81 -5.76 7.68
C GLY A 145 3.68 -6.98 7.36
N ALA A 146 4.39 -7.49 8.37
CA ALA A 146 5.31 -8.62 8.30
C ALA A 146 6.44 -8.46 7.25
N GLU A 147 6.80 -7.22 6.96
CA GLU A 147 7.85 -6.84 6.02
C GLU A 147 8.62 -5.65 6.60
N CYS A 148 9.93 -5.64 6.44
CA CYS A 148 10.77 -4.53 6.85
C CYS A 148 11.77 -4.22 5.74
N THR A 149 11.54 -3.14 5.02
CA THR A 149 12.41 -2.71 3.93
C THR A 149 12.74 -1.23 4.06
N GLN A 150 13.96 -0.89 3.70
CA GLN A 150 14.45 0.49 3.68
C GLN A 150 14.15 1.21 2.34
N ASN A 151 13.40 0.59 1.44
CA ASN A 151 13.14 1.13 0.11
C ASN A 151 11.66 1.45 -0.12
N THR A 152 10.86 1.46 0.96
CA THR A 152 9.40 1.72 0.86
C THR A 152 8.96 2.68 1.96
N ILE A 153 8.15 3.67 1.59
CA ILE A 153 7.39 4.52 2.49
C ILE A 153 5.91 4.21 2.26
N CYS A 154 5.18 3.82 3.32
CA CYS A 154 3.77 3.47 3.23
C CYS A 154 2.92 4.59 3.82
N THR A 155 2.00 5.16 3.01
CA THR A 155 1.09 6.21 3.47
C THR A 155 -0.31 5.71 3.79
N GLY A 156 -0.63 4.45 3.47
CA GLY A 156 -1.86 3.80 3.90
C GLY A 156 -1.74 3.04 5.22
N PRO A 157 -2.89 2.60 5.79
CA PRO A 157 -2.93 1.96 7.09
C PRO A 157 -2.39 0.53 7.09
N LEU A 158 -1.78 0.15 8.18
CA LEU A 158 -1.39 -1.22 8.49
C LEU A 158 -2.57 -2.05 9.05
N ALA A 159 -2.43 -3.35 9.03
CA ALA A 159 -3.46 -4.27 9.50
C ALA A 159 -3.89 -4.01 10.95
N ASN A 160 -2.96 -3.60 11.84
CA ASN A 160 -3.31 -3.22 13.21
C ASN A 160 -4.13 -1.93 13.28
N GLN A 161 -3.96 -1.00 12.35
CA GLN A 161 -4.73 0.23 12.26
C GLN A 161 -6.12 0.00 11.63
N HIS A 162 -6.26 -0.98 10.73
CA HIS A 162 -7.53 -1.31 10.07
C HIS A 162 -8.48 -2.15 10.94
N SER A 163 -7.98 -3.24 11.52
CA SER A 163 -8.84 -4.29 12.08
C SER A 163 -9.07 -4.16 13.58
N LYS A 164 -8.16 -3.48 14.29
CA LYS A 164 -8.16 -3.38 15.76
C LYS A 164 -9.44 -2.78 16.33
N ASP A 165 -9.99 -1.78 15.67
CA ASP A 165 -11.24 -1.13 16.09
C ASP A 165 -12.45 -1.69 15.38
N LEU A 166 -12.32 -2.10 14.11
CA LEU A 166 -13.43 -2.61 13.31
C LEU A 166 -14.01 -3.91 13.89
N ILE A 167 -13.15 -4.89 14.17
CA ILE A 167 -13.61 -6.21 14.62
C ILE A 167 -14.39 -6.12 15.95
N PRO A 168 -13.85 -5.51 17.02
CA PRO A 168 -14.59 -5.35 18.27
C PRO A 168 -15.87 -4.54 18.10
N TYR A 169 -15.87 -3.50 17.26
CA TYR A 169 -17.06 -2.72 16.96
C TYR A 169 -18.16 -3.59 16.33
N MET A 170 -17.83 -4.42 15.35
CA MET A 170 -18.79 -5.30 14.69
C MET A 170 -19.32 -6.38 15.63
N VAL A 171 -18.47 -6.95 16.48
CA VAL A 171 -18.89 -7.92 17.52
C VAL A 171 -19.88 -7.30 18.50
N ASP A 172 -19.62 -6.05 18.94
CA ASP A 172 -20.53 -5.34 19.87
C ASP A 172 -21.88 -5.01 19.23
N GLN A 173 -21.88 -4.59 17.96
CA GLN A 173 -23.09 -4.12 17.29
C GLN A 173 -23.96 -5.24 16.72
N PHE A 174 -23.37 -6.35 16.25
CA PHE A 174 -24.09 -7.38 15.49
C PHE A 174 -24.01 -8.77 16.12
N GLY A 175 -23.00 -9.04 16.92
CA GLY A 175 -22.80 -10.33 17.58
C GLY A 175 -21.45 -10.96 17.25
N PRO A 176 -21.09 -12.04 17.99
CA PRO A 176 -19.73 -12.58 17.99
C PRO A 176 -19.39 -13.47 16.77
N ARG A 177 -20.35 -13.92 15.99
CA ARG A 177 -20.14 -14.94 14.96
C ARG A 177 -19.82 -14.30 13.63
N VAL A 178 -18.64 -14.60 13.08
CA VAL A 178 -18.16 -13.98 11.84
C VAL A 178 -17.74 -15.01 10.80
N PHE A 179 -17.91 -14.66 9.53
CA PHE A 179 -17.38 -15.40 8.38
C PHE A 179 -16.39 -14.51 7.62
N PHE A 180 -15.19 -15.00 7.32
CA PHE A 180 -14.16 -14.25 6.60
C PHE A 180 -14.17 -14.59 5.12
N VAL A 181 -14.11 -13.56 4.27
CA VAL A 181 -13.95 -13.70 2.81
C VAL A 181 -12.82 -12.80 2.33
N GLY A 182 -11.87 -13.34 1.58
CA GLY A 182 -10.74 -12.57 1.07
C GLY A 182 -10.32 -12.94 -0.34
N SER A 183 -9.60 -12.05 -1.01
CA SER A 183 -8.91 -12.39 -2.25
C SER A 183 -7.70 -13.28 -1.98
N ASN A 184 -7.41 -14.23 -2.88
CA ASN A 184 -6.38 -15.25 -2.64
C ASN A 184 -4.96 -14.75 -2.96
N TYR A 185 -4.43 -13.86 -2.14
CA TYR A 185 -3.02 -13.42 -2.18
C TYR A 185 -2.54 -12.99 -0.78
N VAL A 186 -1.33 -12.45 -0.66
CA VAL A 186 -0.67 -12.23 0.64
C VAL A 186 -1.42 -11.25 1.55
N TRP A 187 -1.84 -10.08 1.05
CA TRP A 187 -2.48 -9.06 1.90
C TRP A 187 -3.76 -9.54 2.61
N PRO A 188 -4.76 -10.16 1.91
CA PRO A 188 -5.95 -10.67 2.60
C PRO A 188 -5.62 -11.73 3.65
N LYS A 189 -4.67 -12.63 3.34
CA LYS A 189 -4.28 -13.70 4.26
C LYS A 189 -3.64 -13.16 5.54
N GLU A 190 -2.74 -12.21 5.42
CA GLU A 190 -2.09 -11.61 6.58
C GLU A 190 -3.03 -10.66 7.34
N SER A 191 -3.86 -9.88 6.63
CA SER A 191 -4.89 -9.04 7.26
C SER A 191 -5.92 -9.87 8.03
N ASN A 192 -6.34 -11.02 7.47
CA ASN A 192 -7.25 -11.94 8.15
C ASN A 192 -6.59 -12.57 9.40
N LYS A 193 -5.28 -12.86 9.38
CA LYS A 193 -4.57 -13.30 10.60
C LYS A 193 -4.61 -12.24 11.70
N ASN A 194 -4.37 -10.98 11.34
CA ASN A 194 -4.51 -9.86 12.27
C ASN A 194 -5.93 -9.76 12.81
N ALA A 195 -6.95 -9.81 11.94
CA ALA A 195 -8.34 -9.75 12.32
C ALA A 195 -8.76 -10.88 13.29
N LYS A 196 -8.20 -12.09 13.15
CA LYS A 196 -8.44 -13.21 14.08
C LYS A 196 -7.94 -12.91 15.50
N VAL A 197 -6.80 -12.23 15.64
CA VAL A 197 -6.31 -11.83 16.96
C VAL A 197 -7.27 -10.87 17.66
N TRP A 198 -7.78 -9.88 16.92
CA TRP A 198 -8.76 -8.94 17.46
C TRP A 198 -10.12 -9.57 17.71
N LEU A 199 -10.52 -10.57 16.88
CA LEU A 199 -11.72 -11.36 17.08
C LEU A 199 -11.66 -12.17 18.37
N GLU A 200 -10.53 -12.86 18.62
CA GLU A 200 -10.32 -13.61 19.86
C GLU A 200 -10.38 -12.69 21.10
N GLN A 201 -9.73 -11.53 21.03
CA GLN A 201 -9.77 -10.54 22.11
C GLN A 201 -11.18 -9.96 22.36
N ALA A 202 -12.00 -9.89 21.31
CA ALA A 202 -13.42 -9.49 21.41
C ALA A 202 -14.35 -10.65 21.81
N ASN A 203 -13.83 -11.84 22.15
CA ASN A 203 -14.59 -13.07 22.40
C ASN A 203 -15.50 -13.46 21.22
N GLY A 204 -15.05 -13.23 20.00
CA GLY A 204 -15.77 -13.62 18.78
C GLY A 204 -15.46 -15.06 18.35
N GLU A 205 -16.31 -15.58 17.45
CA GLU A 205 -16.22 -16.93 16.89
C GLU A 205 -16.10 -16.88 15.37
N LEU A 206 -15.03 -17.46 14.82
CA LEU A 206 -14.84 -17.60 13.37
C LEU A 206 -15.58 -18.85 12.87
N LEU A 207 -16.66 -18.68 12.11
CA LEU A 207 -17.46 -19.76 11.55
C LEU A 207 -16.89 -20.36 10.27
N GLY A 208 -16.10 -19.61 9.55
CA GLY A 208 -15.45 -20.05 8.31
C GLY A 208 -14.61 -18.96 7.66
N GLU A 209 -13.74 -19.37 6.75
CA GLU A 209 -12.86 -18.49 6.00
C GLU A 209 -12.66 -19.00 4.58
N GLU A 210 -12.90 -18.15 3.59
CA GLU A 210 -12.78 -18.49 2.18
C GLU A 210 -11.97 -17.45 1.42
N TYR A 211 -11.18 -17.96 0.45
CA TYR A 211 -10.35 -17.13 -0.41
C TYR A 211 -10.68 -17.36 -1.88
N ILE A 212 -10.95 -16.27 -2.59
CA ILE A 212 -11.34 -16.26 -3.99
C ILE A 212 -10.18 -15.76 -4.85
N PRO A 213 -9.90 -16.36 -6.02
CA PRO A 213 -8.89 -15.84 -6.93
C PRO A 213 -9.09 -14.35 -7.21
N LEU A 214 -7.99 -13.58 -7.21
CA LEU A 214 -8.02 -12.15 -7.52
C LEU A 214 -8.61 -11.94 -8.93
N GLY A 215 -9.57 -11.02 -9.06
CA GLY A 215 -10.27 -10.75 -10.31
C GLY A 215 -11.45 -11.70 -10.60
N SER A 216 -11.75 -12.66 -9.72
CA SER A 216 -12.93 -13.53 -9.87
C SER A 216 -14.23 -12.77 -9.68
N SER A 217 -15.24 -13.12 -10.48
CA SER A 217 -16.62 -12.64 -10.33
C SER A 217 -17.58 -13.70 -9.78
N GLU A 218 -17.08 -14.88 -9.41
CA GLU A 218 -17.90 -16.04 -9.03
C GLU A 218 -17.92 -16.24 -7.50
N PHE A 219 -18.98 -15.80 -6.83
CA PHE A 219 -19.15 -15.89 -5.36
C PHE A 219 -20.25 -16.86 -4.91
N GLY A 220 -20.99 -17.47 -5.83
CA GLY A 220 -22.09 -18.39 -5.51
C GLY A 220 -21.73 -19.45 -4.45
N PRO A 221 -20.66 -20.23 -4.61
CA PRO A 221 -20.26 -21.24 -3.62
C PRO A 221 -19.95 -20.66 -2.23
N VAL A 222 -19.31 -19.48 -2.16
CA VAL A 222 -19.00 -18.80 -0.90
C VAL A 222 -20.27 -18.30 -0.23
N ILE A 223 -21.18 -17.71 -0.99
CA ILE A 223 -22.47 -17.23 -0.49
C ILE A 223 -23.30 -18.38 0.10
N GLU A 224 -23.29 -19.57 -0.52
CA GLU A 224 -23.96 -20.74 0.05
C GLU A 224 -23.33 -21.20 1.37
N LYS A 225 -22.00 -21.13 1.51
CA LYS A 225 -21.31 -21.43 2.78
C LYS A 225 -21.67 -20.40 3.86
N ILE A 226 -21.68 -19.10 3.52
CA ILE A 226 -22.09 -18.02 4.41
C ILE A 226 -23.53 -18.25 4.89
N ARG A 227 -24.45 -18.55 3.95
CA ARG A 227 -25.84 -18.83 4.28
C ARG A 227 -26.00 -20.02 5.22
N ALA A 228 -25.23 -21.09 5.03
CA ALA A 228 -25.25 -22.27 5.90
C ALA A 228 -24.67 -21.96 7.29
N ALA A 229 -23.60 -21.18 7.37
CA ALA A 229 -22.93 -20.80 8.61
C ALA A 229 -23.75 -19.81 9.46
N LYS A 230 -24.55 -18.95 8.83
CA LYS A 230 -25.38 -17.92 9.49
C LYS A 230 -24.56 -17.02 10.44
N PRO A 231 -23.51 -16.34 9.96
CA PRO A 231 -22.74 -15.42 10.79
C PRO A 231 -23.59 -14.19 11.15
N ASP A 232 -23.17 -13.46 12.17
CA ASP A 232 -23.78 -12.19 12.57
C ASP A 232 -23.25 -11.05 11.69
N PHE A 233 -22.02 -11.18 11.15
CA PHE A 233 -21.46 -10.30 10.13
C PHE A 233 -20.42 -11.03 9.30
N ILE A 234 -20.05 -10.42 8.16
CA ILE A 234 -18.99 -10.91 7.27
C ILE A 234 -17.81 -9.93 7.35
N PHE A 235 -16.59 -10.43 7.54
CA PHE A 235 -15.39 -9.63 7.39
C PHE A 235 -14.80 -9.85 6.01
N SER A 236 -14.62 -8.76 5.23
CA SER A 236 -14.18 -8.80 3.84
C SER A 236 -12.83 -8.15 3.62
N THR A 237 -11.92 -8.91 3.00
CA THR A 237 -10.67 -8.45 2.41
C THR A 237 -10.61 -8.77 0.91
N VAL A 238 -11.78 -8.74 0.26
CA VAL A 238 -11.93 -8.87 -1.20
C VAL A 238 -11.60 -7.53 -1.84
N VAL A 239 -10.90 -7.52 -2.99
CA VAL A 239 -10.41 -6.27 -3.61
C VAL A 239 -10.82 -6.12 -5.08
N GLY A 240 -10.90 -4.87 -5.53
CA GLY A 240 -11.10 -4.49 -6.93
C GLY A 240 -12.44 -4.98 -7.51
N ALA A 241 -12.45 -5.41 -8.76
CA ALA A 241 -13.66 -5.87 -9.43
C ALA A 241 -14.35 -7.06 -8.72
N SER A 242 -13.60 -7.88 -7.98
CA SER A 242 -14.16 -8.98 -7.19
C SER A 242 -15.01 -8.49 -6.04
N ASP A 243 -14.64 -7.38 -5.40
CA ASP A 243 -15.41 -6.78 -4.30
C ASP A 243 -16.79 -6.31 -4.78
N ILE A 244 -16.84 -5.61 -5.92
CA ILE A 244 -18.08 -5.20 -6.58
C ILE A 244 -18.98 -6.42 -6.88
N ALA A 245 -18.42 -7.51 -7.40
CA ALA A 245 -19.14 -8.73 -7.71
C ALA A 245 -19.69 -9.40 -6.44
N PHE A 246 -18.91 -9.41 -5.36
CA PHE A 246 -19.30 -9.99 -4.07
C PHE A 246 -20.52 -9.28 -3.47
N HIS A 247 -20.50 -7.96 -3.36
CA HIS A 247 -21.61 -7.18 -2.81
C HIS A 247 -22.90 -7.33 -3.65
N ARG A 248 -22.77 -7.31 -4.98
CA ARG A 248 -23.92 -7.53 -5.87
C ARG A 248 -24.54 -8.91 -5.66
N GLN A 249 -23.72 -9.97 -5.62
CA GLN A 249 -24.22 -11.35 -5.44
C GLN A 249 -24.73 -11.60 -4.02
N PHE A 250 -24.16 -10.97 -2.99
CA PHE A 250 -24.68 -10.97 -1.62
C PHE A 250 -26.16 -10.53 -1.61
N LYS A 251 -26.46 -9.37 -2.19
CA LYS A 251 -27.82 -8.84 -2.28
C LYS A 251 -28.74 -9.68 -3.16
N GLN A 252 -28.26 -10.09 -4.35
CA GLN A 252 -29.02 -10.94 -5.28
C GLN A 252 -29.39 -12.29 -4.67
N ALA A 253 -28.56 -12.84 -3.80
CA ALA A 253 -28.83 -14.05 -3.04
C ALA A 253 -29.88 -13.85 -1.93
N GLY A 254 -30.35 -12.62 -1.72
CA GLY A 254 -31.37 -12.30 -0.70
C GLY A 254 -30.83 -12.26 0.73
N LEU A 255 -29.50 -12.18 0.92
CA LEU A 255 -28.90 -11.94 2.23
C LEU A 255 -29.25 -10.52 2.70
N LYS A 256 -29.44 -10.35 4.00
CA LYS A 256 -29.95 -9.11 4.60
C LYS A 256 -28.85 -8.37 5.33
N VAL A 257 -28.55 -7.14 4.91
CA VAL A 257 -27.55 -6.28 5.53
C VAL A 257 -27.86 -5.97 7.00
N ASP A 258 -29.15 -5.81 7.35
CA ASP A 258 -29.57 -5.51 8.73
C ASP A 258 -29.18 -6.59 9.74
N SER A 259 -29.06 -7.84 9.30
CA SER A 259 -28.73 -8.98 10.15
C SER A 259 -27.39 -9.63 9.84
N MET A 260 -26.71 -9.21 8.77
CA MET A 260 -25.44 -9.80 8.33
C MET A 260 -24.70 -8.79 7.45
N PRO A 261 -24.28 -7.63 7.99
CA PRO A 261 -23.53 -6.67 7.21
C PRO A 261 -22.15 -7.21 6.82
N ILE A 262 -21.60 -6.66 5.75
CA ILE A 262 -20.19 -6.84 5.38
C ILE A 262 -19.38 -5.71 6.03
N ALA A 263 -18.35 -6.06 6.78
CA ALA A 263 -17.32 -5.16 7.29
C ALA A 263 -16.07 -5.31 6.44
N SER A 264 -15.77 -4.31 5.63
CA SER A 264 -14.70 -4.35 4.64
C SER A 264 -13.50 -3.49 5.05
N LEU A 265 -12.34 -3.80 4.46
CA LEU A 265 -11.15 -2.96 4.49
C LEU A 265 -10.88 -2.24 3.16
N THR A 266 -11.76 -2.43 2.15
CA THR A 266 -11.49 -1.99 0.77
C THR A 266 -12.71 -1.47 0.02
N THR A 267 -13.90 -1.49 0.61
CA THR A 267 -15.13 -1.07 -0.07
C THR A 267 -15.47 0.38 0.28
N GLY A 268 -14.82 1.32 -0.40
CA GLY A 268 -15.02 2.76 -0.20
C GLY A 268 -16.04 3.37 -1.16
N GLU A 269 -16.00 4.70 -1.28
CA GLU A 269 -16.89 5.49 -2.11
C GLU A 269 -16.81 5.09 -3.61
N ILE A 270 -15.60 4.79 -4.10
CA ILE A 270 -15.40 4.44 -5.52
C ILE A 270 -15.99 3.07 -5.86
N GLU A 271 -15.77 2.06 -5.02
CA GLU A 271 -16.34 0.73 -5.18
C GLU A 271 -17.86 0.78 -5.05
N THR A 272 -18.37 1.53 -4.07
CA THR A 272 -19.81 1.74 -3.86
C THR A 272 -20.46 2.40 -5.08
N LYS A 273 -19.81 3.41 -5.64
CA LYS A 273 -20.28 4.06 -6.87
C LYS A 273 -20.27 3.10 -8.07
N ALA A 274 -19.21 2.32 -8.22
CA ALA A 274 -19.06 1.37 -9.34
C ALA A 274 -20.05 0.19 -9.24
N MET A 275 -20.39 -0.25 -8.03
CA MET A 275 -21.38 -1.33 -7.85
C MET A 275 -22.83 -0.85 -7.89
N GLY A 276 -23.08 0.42 -7.57
CA GLY A 276 -24.40 1.00 -7.29
C GLY A 276 -24.65 1.10 -5.79
N ALA A 277 -25.08 2.28 -5.33
CA ALA A 277 -25.24 2.58 -3.90
C ALA A 277 -26.11 1.56 -3.15
N GLU A 278 -27.14 1.04 -3.81
CA GLU A 278 -28.05 0.04 -3.24
C GLU A 278 -27.37 -1.29 -2.87
N PHE A 279 -26.18 -1.59 -3.41
CA PHE A 279 -25.41 -2.80 -3.06
C PHE A 279 -24.42 -2.55 -1.92
N GLY A 280 -24.00 -1.29 -1.73
CA GLY A 280 -23.12 -0.89 -0.63
C GLY A 280 -23.85 -0.48 0.65
N ALA A 281 -25.10 0.00 0.52
CA ALA A 281 -25.87 0.58 1.63
C ALA A 281 -25.97 -0.35 2.85
N GLY A 282 -25.64 0.18 4.04
CA GLY A 282 -25.68 -0.53 5.32
C GLY A 282 -24.42 -1.32 5.66
N HIS A 283 -23.49 -1.52 4.73
CA HIS A 283 -22.20 -2.16 4.97
C HIS A 283 -21.19 -1.18 5.58
N PHE A 284 -20.07 -1.71 6.10
CA PHE A 284 -19.08 -0.95 6.85
C PHE A 284 -17.70 -1.01 6.19
N LEU A 285 -16.95 0.09 6.34
CA LEU A 285 -15.57 0.21 5.95
C LEU A 285 -14.75 0.73 7.13
N SER A 286 -13.56 0.16 7.36
CA SER A 286 -12.51 0.81 8.15
C SER A 286 -11.50 1.48 7.23
N ALA A 287 -11.27 2.77 7.41
CA ALA A 287 -10.29 3.55 6.64
C ALA A 287 -9.87 4.81 7.43
N PRO A 288 -8.72 5.42 7.13
CA PRO A 288 -8.34 6.68 7.77
C PRO A 288 -9.11 7.87 7.21
N TYR A 289 -9.53 7.80 5.96
CA TYR A 289 -10.21 8.88 5.24
C TYR A 289 -11.58 8.43 4.72
N PHE A 290 -12.51 9.39 4.74
CA PHE A 290 -13.81 9.36 4.05
C PHE A 290 -14.07 10.72 3.41
N GLN A 291 -14.68 10.76 2.22
CA GLN A 291 -15.08 12.03 1.59
C GLN A 291 -15.94 12.90 2.51
N ALA A 292 -16.70 12.27 3.40
CA ALA A 292 -17.60 12.92 4.35
C ALA A 292 -16.92 13.59 5.55
N LEU A 293 -15.59 13.61 5.65
CA LEU A 293 -14.87 14.28 6.74
C LEU A 293 -15.17 15.78 6.77
N GLU A 294 -15.63 16.26 7.93
CA GLU A 294 -16.08 17.66 8.12
C GLU A 294 -14.95 18.59 8.60
N ASN A 295 -13.78 18.55 7.94
CA ASN A 295 -12.72 19.52 8.21
C ASN A 295 -12.50 20.43 6.98
N PRO A 296 -12.01 21.70 7.18
CA PRO A 296 -11.85 22.66 6.09
C PRO A 296 -10.90 22.20 5.00
N THR A 297 -9.84 21.46 5.34
CA THR A 297 -8.85 20.95 4.38
C THR A 297 -9.47 19.91 3.46
N ASN A 298 -10.24 18.97 4.03
CA ASN A 298 -10.96 17.99 3.23
C ASN A 298 -12.01 18.64 2.32
N GLN A 299 -12.80 19.57 2.85
CA GLN A 299 -13.81 20.27 2.06
C GLN A 299 -13.18 20.97 0.83
N LYS A 300 -12.06 21.66 1.05
CA LYS A 300 -11.30 22.30 -0.03
C LYS A 300 -10.70 21.28 -1.01
N PHE A 301 -10.13 20.20 -0.50
CA PHE A 301 -9.57 19.11 -1.33
C PHE A 301 -10.65 18.51 -2.24
N VAL A 302 -11.80 18.13 -1.67
CA VAL A 302 -12.92 17.54 -2.41
C VAL A 302 -13.45 18.54 -3.47
N GLU A 303 -13.71 19.78 -3.09
CA GLU A 303 -14.21 20.81 -4.02
C GLU A 303 -13.23 21.04 -5.18
N ASN A 304 -11.97 21.26 -4.88
CA ASN A 304 -10.95 21.57 -5.89
C ASN A 304 -10.65 20.36 -6.78
N PHE A 305 -10.51 19.16 -6.19
CA PHE A 305 -10.26 17.95 -6.97
C PHE A 305 -11.43 17.63 -7.89
N LEU A 306 -12.66 17.62 -7.40
CA LEU A 306 -13.85 17.34 -8.22
C LEU A 306 -14.11 18.42 -9.28
N GLY A 307 -13.72 19.67 -9.03
CA GLY A 307 -13.77 20.78 -10.00
C GLY A 307 -12.64 20.75 -11.03
N SER A 308 -11.63 19.91 -10.86
CA SER A 308 -10.48 19.79 -11.76
C SER A 308 -10.74 18.82 -12.91
N PRO A 309 -9.90 18.80 -13.96
CA PRO A 309 -9.96 17.78 -15.02
C PRO A 309 -9.75 16.35 -14.53
N TYR A 310 -9.21 16.17 -13.33
CA TYR A 310 -8.93 14.86 -12.70
C TYR A 310 -10.13 14.28 -11.95
N GLY A 311 -11.08 15.11 -11.51
CA GLY A 311 -12.26 14.74 -10.73
C GLY A 311 -13.39 14.07 -11.52
N LYS A 312 -13.10 13.51 -12.70
CA LYS A 312 -14.10 12.96 -13.65
C LYS A 312 -14.97 11.85 -13.05
N ASN A 313 -14.46 11.09 -12.08
CA ASN A 313 -15.17 10.00 -11.41
C ASN A 313 -16.13 10.51 -10.32
N GLY A 314 -16.08 11.81 -9.98
CA GLY A 314 -17.06 12.51 -9.15
C GLY A 314 -17.14 12.01 -7.71
N THR A 315 -16.05 11.48 -7.17
CA THR A 315 -15.88 11.13 -5.75
C THR A 315 -14.41 11.11 -5.38
N THR A 316 -14.12 11.22 -4.08
CA THR A 316 -12.82 10.92 -3.48
C THR A 316 -12.97 9.72 -2.56
N HIS A 317 -11.89 9.04 -2.24
CA HIS A 317 -11.87 7.91 -1.31
C HIS A 317 -10.48 7.77 -0.65
N TYR A 318 -10.36 6.85 0.31
CA TYR A 318 -9.16 6.68 1.14
C TYR A 318 -7.87 6.48 0.32
N ASN A 319 -7.85 5.62 -0.71
CA ASN A 319 -6.65 5.40 -1.53
C ASN A 319 -6.19 6.66 -2.29
N MET A 320 -7.15 7.49 -2.71
CA MET A 320 -6.81 8.78 -3.34
C MET A 320 -6.17 9.70 -2.32
N GLU A 321 -6.71 9.78 -1.12
CA GLU A 321 -6.16 10.61 -0.06
C GLU A 321 -4.76 10.13 0.36
N GLU A 322 -4.58 8.83 0.57
CA GLU A 322 -3.27 8.21 0.86
C GLU A 322 -2.24 8.51 -0.25
N THR A 323 -2.70 8.57 -1.51
CA THR A 323 -1.86 8.92 -2.66
C THR A 323 -1.53 10.42 -2.67
N TYR A 324 -2.51 11.27 -2.40
CA TYR A 324 -2.31 12.71 -2.25
C TYR A 324 -1.32 13.02 -1.12
N THR A 325 -1.53 12.42 0.04
CA THR A 325 -0.64 12.49 1.19
C THR A 325 0.78 12.04 0.84
N SER A 326 0.95 10.99 0.03
CA SER A 326 2.29 10.53 -0.40
C SER A 326 3.06 11.57 -1.23
N ALA A 327 2.37 12.36 -2.04
CA ALA A 327 2.99 13.44 -2.83
C ALA A 327 3.54 14.54 -1.92
N TYR A 328 2.82 14.91 -0.87
CA TYR A 328 3.26 15.94 0.08
C TYR A 328 4.33 15.42 1.06
N VAL A 329 4.28 14.13 1.43
CA VAL A 329 5.38 13.49 2.17
C VAL A 329 6.66 13.51 1.33
N PHE A 330 6.58 13.15 0.04
CA PHE A 330 7.72 13.22 -0.87
C PHE A 330 8.26 14.65 -1.00
N LYS A 331 7.35 15.64 -1.18
CA LYS A 331 7.74 17.06 -1.24
C LYS A 331 8.54 17.45 0.00
N GLY A 332 7.99 17.23 1.19
CA GLY A 332 8.66 17.59 2.45
C GLY A 332 9.98 16.86 2.67
N ALA A 333 10.02 15.56 2.34
CA ALA A 333 11.24 14.75 2.44
C ALA A 333 12.32 15.21 1.46
N LEU A 334 11.95 15.53 0.21
CA LEU A 334 12.91 16.00 -0.79
C LEU A 334 13.43 17.41 -0.46
N GLU A 335 12.55 18.34 -0.04
CA GLU A 335 12.96 19.68 0.42
C GLU A 335 13.95 19.59 1.57
N LYS A 336 13.69 18.73 2.55
CA LYS A 336 14.60 18.48 3.67
C LYS A 336 15.92 17.87 3.21
N ALA A 337 15.89 16.85 2.34
CA ALA A 337 17.11 16.23 1.80
C ALA A 337 17.96 17.23 1.02
N ILE A 338 17.33 18.13 0.25
CA ILE A 338 18.03 19.21 -0.48
C ILE A 338 18.65 20.20 0.51
N ALA A 339 17.93 20.58 1.56
CA ALA A 339 18.44 21.50 2.57
C ALA A 339 19.63 20.91 3.34
N ASP A 340 19.60 19.63 3.66
CA ASP A 340 20.63 18.93 4.43
C ASP A 340 21.88 18.61 3.59
N HIS A 341 21.76 18.40 2.28
CA HIS A 341 22.83 17.83 1.44
C HIS A 341 23.17 18.62 0.17
N GLY A 342 22.32 19.55 -0.25
CA GLY A 342 22.39 20.15 -1.58
C GLY A 342 21.69 19.28 -2.65
N ILE A 343 21.11 19.93 -3.66
CA ILE A 343 20.24 19.26 -4.65
C ILE A 343 21.02 18.20 -5.48
N GLU A 344 22.28 18.46 -5.84
CA GLU A 344 23.08 17.56 -6.68
C GLU A 344 23.49 16.27 -5.94
N ASP A 345 23.53 16.32 -4.61
CA ASP A 345 23.92 15.20 -3.75
C ASP A 345 22.72 14.40 -3.21
N VAL A 346 21.48 14.74 -3.57
CA VAL A 346 20.31 14.00 -3.15
C VAL A 346 20.27 12.62 -3.81
N THR A 347 19.99 11.60 -3.00
CA THR A 347 19.78 10.22 -3.44
C THR A 347 18.44 9.70 -2.91
N PRO A 348 17.87 8.63 -3.49
CA PRO A 348 16.64 8.02 -2.95
C PRO A 348 16.75 7.67 -1.47
N ARG A 349 17.91 7.21 -1.02
CA ARG A 349 18.17 6.92 0.41
C ARG A 349 18.12 8.18 1.28
N LYS A 350 18.69 9.29 0.83
CA LYS A 350 18.63 10.57 1.55
C LYS A 350 17.20 11.12 1.63
N ILE A 351 16.39 10.90 0.57
CA ILE A 351 14.96 11.24 0.59
C ILE A 351 14.24 10.38 1.64
N ARG A 352 14.49 9.07 1.67
CA ARG A 352 13.92 8.17 2.68
C ARG A 352 14.30 8.61 4.11
N ASP A 353 15.58 8.86 4.35
CA ASP A 353 16.06 9.25 5.68
C ASP A 353 15.44 10.59 6.11
N ALA A 354 15.26 11.51 5.18
CA ALA A 354 14.59 12.77 5.42
C ALA A 354 13.07 12.61 5.64
N ALA A 355 12.44 11.56 5.08
CA ALA A 355 11.02 11.27 5.29
C ALA A 355 10.72 10.80 6.71
N ALA A 356 11.71 10.23 7.43
CA ALA A 356 11.55 9.84 8.83
C ALA A 356 11.10 11.02 9.68
N GLY A 357 9.91 10.91 10.29
CA GLY A 357 9.32 11.96 11.11
C GLY A 357 8.74 13.16 10.35
N ILE A 358 8.65 13.11 9.01
CA ILE A 358 7.92 14.13 8.24
C ILE A 358 6.46 14.15 8.70
N LYS A 359 6.00 15.33 9.04
CA LYS A 359 4.68 15.60 9.57
C LYS A 359 3.92 16.51 8.61
N LEU A 360 2.74 16.07 8.21
CA LEU A 360 1.78 16.89 7.49
C LEU A 360 0.73 17.37 8.48
N SER A 361 0.59 18.69 8.60
CA SER A 361 -0.43 19.28 9.47
C SER A 361 -1.84 19.06 8.90
N ALA A 362 -2.85 19.24 9.75
CA ALA A 362 -4.24 19.20 9.33
C ALA A 362 -4.62 20.27 8.29
N ASP A 363 -3.77 21.27 8.05
CA ASP A 363 -3.96 22.26 6.97
C ASP A 363 -3.50 21.73 5.60
N VAL A 364 -2.80 20.60 5.55
CA VAL A 364 -2.25 19.99 4.34
C VAL A 364 -2.92 18.65 4.03
N SER A 365 -3.06 17.77 5.04
CA SER A 365 -3.66 16.44 4.88
C SER A 365 -5.19 16.49 5.06
N PRO A 366 -5.97 16.01 4.07
CA PRO A 366 -7.43 15.95 4.16
C PRO A 366 -7.97 15.05 5.28
N GLU A 367 -7.26 13.99 5.65
CA GLU A 367 -7.66 13.11 6.76
C GLU A 367 -7.38 13.70 8.16
N GLY A 368 -6.64 14.82 8.23
CA GLY A 368 -6.12 15.43 9.44
C GLY A 368 -4.61 15.30 9.53
N GLU A 369 -4.03 15.62 10.72
CA GLU A 369 -2.59 15.51 10.90
C GLU A 369 -2.10 14.07 10.79
N VAL A 370 -1.02 13.85 10.03
CA VAL A 370 -0.35 12.55 9.87
C VAL A 370 1.16 12.72 9.88
N TRP A 371 1.91 11.67 10.22
CA TRP A 371 3.36 11.69 10.10
C TRP A 371 3.94 10.32 9.80
N ILE A 372 5.10 10.31 9.16
CA ILE A 372 5.85 9.08 8.88
C ILE A 372 6.60 8.65 10.13
N ASP A 373 6.43 7.40 10.54
CA ASP A 373 7.19 6.80 11.64
C ASP A 373 8.69 6.79 11.31
N GLY A 374 9.50 7.23 12.28
CA GLY A 374 10.95 7.37 12.07
C GLY A 374 11.72 6.05 12.04
N GLU A 375 11.09 4.93 12.43
CA GLU A 375 11.74 3.62 12.48
C GLU A 375 11.31 2.71 11.33
N ASN A 376 10.00 2.67 11.02
CA ASN A 376 9.45 1.69 10.08
C ASN A 376 8.90 2.30 8.79
N PHE A 377 8.93 3.63 8.62
CA PHE A 377 8.49 4.39 7.44
C PHE A 377 7.02 4.16 7.04
N ASN A 378 6.18 3.80 8.00
CA ASN A 378 4.73 3.75 7.85
C ASN A 378 4.09 4.97 8.50
N THR A 379 2.81 5.20 8.25
CA THR A 379 2.13 6.42 8.67
C THR A 379 1.36 6.25 9.98
N TRP A 380 1.57 7.16 10.91
CA TRP A 380 0.68 7.40 12.05
C TRP A 380 -0.57 8.11 11.55
N LEU A 381 -1.73 7.54 11.80
CA LEU A 381 -3.01 8.01 11.31
C LEU A 381 -4.14 7.70 12.31
N VAL A 382 -5.31 8.29 12.11
CA VAL A 382 -6.51 8.08 12.94
C VAL A 382 -7.52 7.22 12.18
N PRO A 383 -7.60 5.90 12.46
CA PRO A 383 -8.58 5.03 11.82
C PRO A 383 -10.02 5.42 12.17
N LYS A 384 -10.90 5.26 11.20
CA LYS A 384 -12.34 5.51 11.33
C LYS A 384 -13.14 4.34 10.82
N ILE A 385 -14.37 4.19 11.30
CA ILE A 385 -15.36 3.23 10.78
C ILE A 385 -16.48 4.04 10.16
N GLY A 386 -16.72 3.83 8.88
CA GLY A 386 -17.83 4.42 8.14
C GLY A 386 -18.88 3.38 7.80
N GLN A 387 -20.15 3.78 7.86
CA GLN A 387 -21.27 2.99 7.35
C GLN A 387 -21.79 3.61 6.06
N CYS A 388 -21.83 2.83 4.99
CA CYS A 388 -22.38 3.25 3.71
C CYS A 388 -23.87 3.58 3.82
N GLN A 389 -24.28 4.74 3.30
CA GLN A 389 -25.65 5.23 3.31
C GLN A 389 -26.38 4.84 2.01
N ALA A 390 -27.67 5.08 1.97
CA ALA A 390 -28.52 4.73 0.83
C ALA A 390 -28.15 5.46 -0.48
N ASP A 391 -27.51 6.60 -0.37
CA ASP A 391 -27.01 7.39 -1.51
C ASP A 391 -25.58 7.05 -1.93
N GLY A 392 -24.93 6.11 -1.21
CA GLY A 392 -23.54 5.69 -1.44
C GLY A 392 -22.49 6.52 -0.71
N SER A 393 -22.88 7.57 0.02
CA SER A 393 -21.99 8.29 0.92
C SER A 393 -21.69 7.44 2.17
N PHE A 394 -20.66 7.86 2.95
CA PHE A 394 -20.37 7.20 4.22
C PHE A 394 -20.66 8.13 5.41
N LYS A 395 -21.28 7.57 6.44
CA LYS A 395 -21.43 8.20 7.74
C LYS A 395 -20.37 7.59 8.68
N ILE A 396 -19.50 8.42 9.23
CA ILE A 396 -18.53 7.98 10.24
C ILE A 396 -19.30 7.64 11.51
N VAL A 397 -19.19 6.39 11.98
CA VAL A 397 -19.89 5.86 13.15
C VAL A 397 -18.95 5.64 14.34
N LYS A 398 -17.66 5.56 14.08
CA LYS A 398 -16.60 5.50 15.09
C LYS A 398 -15.31 6.10 14.54
N GLU A 399 -14.55 6.74 15.40
CA GLU A 399 -13.20 7.24 15.14
C GLU A 399 -12.30 6.84 16.29
N ALA A 400 -11.04 6.50 16.03
CA ALA A 400 -10.07 6.27 17.07
C ALA A 400 -9.83 7.57 17.85
N PRO A 401 -9.70 7.53 19.19
CA PRO A 401 -9.58 8.74 20.02
C PRO A 401 -8.25 9.47 19.83
N GLU A 402 -7.27 8.81 19.24
CA GLU A 402 -5.92 9.30 19.00
C GLU A 402 -5.27 8.57 17.81
N HIS A 403 -4.12 9.08 17.37
CA HIS A 403 -3.33 8.42 16.33
C HIS A 403 -2.90 7.03 16.78
N VAL A 404 -3.04 6.07 15.88
CA VAL A 404 -2.62 4.68 16.10
C VAL A 404 -1.25 4.48 15.46
N ALA A 405 -0.30 4.00 16.28
CA ALA A 405 1.04 3.67 15.82
C ALA A 405 1.01 2.58 14.74
N PRO A 406 1.74 2.75 13.62
CA PRO A 406 1.91 1.68 12.66
C PRO A 406 2.82 0.59 13.22
N ASP A 407 2.31 -0.64 13.31
CA ASP A 407 3.08 -1.80 13.77
C ASP A 407 3.08 -2.91 12.71
N PRO A 408 4.13 -3.00 11.87
CA PRO A 408 4.21 -4.02 10.83
C PRO A 408 4.36 -5.45 11.38
N TYR A 409 4.66 -5.62 12.67
CA TYR A 409 4.82 -6.92 13.30
C TYR A 409 3.85 -7.15 14.47
N SER A 410 2.72 -6.46 14.50
CA SER A 410 1.74 -6.45 15.61
C SER A 410 1.29 -7.82 16.08
N ILE A 411 1.27 -8.82 15.20
CA ILE A 411 0.94 -10.23 15.54
C ILE A 411 2.15 -11.16 15.52
N TYR A 412 3.35 -10.63 15.34
CA TYR A 412 4.60 -11.38 15.25
C TYR A 412 5.68 -10.85 16.22
N PRO A 413 5.39 -10.70 17.52
CA PRO A 413 6.32 -10.06 18.46
C PRO A 413 7.66 -10.79 18.58
N ASP A 414 7.68 -12.10 18.33
CA ASP A 414 8.89 -12.94 18.43
C ASP A 414 9.81 -12.81 17.19
N ILE A 415 9.36 -12.20 16.10
CA ILE A 415 10.19 -12.00 14.89
C ILE A 415 11.16 -10.85 15.10
N GLY A 416 10.75 -9.79 15.78
CA GLY A 416 11.56 -8.61 16.05
C GLY A 416 10.84 -7.30 15.75
N LYS A 417 11.62 -6.22 15.62
CA LYS A 417 11.12 -4.86 15.40
C LYS A 417 11.71 -4.31 14.10
N CYS A 418 10.87 -3.73 13.26
CA CYS A 418 11.32 -2.99 12.08
C CYS A 418 11.92 -1.64 12.53
N THR A 419 13.13 -1.36 12.08
CA THR A 419 13.86 -0.11 12.36
C THR A 419 14.33 0.53 11.06
N ALA A 420 14.82 1.75 11.14
CA ALA A 420 15.37 2.46 9.98
C ALA A 420 16.59 1.74 9.34
N GLU A 421 17.24 0.84 10.08
CA GLU A 421 18.38 0.05 9.58
C GLU A 421 17.96 -1.32 9.05
N GLY A 422 16.75 -1.78 9.35
CA GLY A 422 16.20 -3.08 8.98
C GLY A 422 15.50 -3.77 10.15
N LEU A 423 15.25 -5.07 10.00
CA LEU A 423 14.63 -5.88 11.05
C LEU A 423 15.64 -6.17 12.17
N LEU A 424 15.39 -5.66 13.36
CA LEU A 424 16.11 -6.02 14.59
C LEU A 424 15.42 -7.23 15.23
N GLY A 425 16.07 -8.39 15.18
CA GLY A 425 15.57 -9.61 15.78
C GLY A 425 15.55 -9.57 17.32
N PRO A 426 14.83 -10.50 17.99
CA PRO A 426 14.76 -10.56 19.45
C PRO A 426 16.12 -10.79 20.12
N ASP A 427 17.06 -11.38 19.40
CA ASP A 427 18.46 -11.61 19.82
C ASP A 427 19.39 -10.42 19.59
N GLY A 428 18.85 -9.28 19.13
CA GLY A 428 19.60 -8.07 18.78
C GLY A 428 20.33 -8.13 17.44
N THR A 429 20.14 -9.18 16.64
CA THR A 429 20.72 -9.24 15.28
C THR A 429 19.95 -8.37 14.31
N LEU A 430 20.67 -7.59 13.49
CA LEU A 430 20.09 -6.74 12.47
C LEU A 430 20.09 -7.46 11.12
N LYS A 431 18.92 -7.54 10.49
CA LYS A 431 18.72 -8.04 9.12
C LYS A 431 18.34 -6.85 8.24
N MET A 432 19.20 -6.54 7.29
CA MET A 432 18.92 -5.48 6.32
C MET A 432 17.85 -5.94 5.33
N ASN A 433 16.80 -5.14 5.12
CA ASN A 433 15.74 -5.38 4.12
C ASN A 433 15.17 -6.82 4.14
N VAL A 434 14.14 -7.02 4.91
CA VAL A 434 13.38 -8.29 4.97
C VAL A 434 12.05 -8.11 4.25
N ILE A 435 11.78 -8.97 3.25
CA ILE A 435 10.56 -9.01 2.43
C ILE A 435 9.92 -10.41 2.41
#